data_e43d1ca634735295cdc8dabeef97c893
#
_entry.id   e43d1ca634735295cdc8dabeef97c893
#
_cell.length_a   1.000
_cell.length_b   1.000
_cell.length_c   1.000
_cell.angle_alpha   90.00
_cell.angle_beta   90.00
_cell.angle_gamma   90.00
#
_symmetry.space_group_name_H-M   'P 1'
#
loop_
_entity.id
_entity.type
_entity.pdbx_description
1 polymer ?
#
loop_
_entity_poly.entity_id
_entity_poly.type
_entity_poly.pdbx_seq_one_letter_code
_entity_poly.pdbx_strand_id
1 'polypeptide(L)'
;MFDVAIIGAGLAGLTCAQQLHQAGYKVIVVEKSRGVGGRVATRRLYDTCADHGVRYLEPQGKLLKQLIEILCDRGILQAWSNSSYELKSAKPKSRVTSETHALRFTRYVAANGISAIAKFLATNLEIWLNRRVHSITSSTEATWHLTFDSTAETQNELIAKAVVIAIPAPQALMLLEPLAQTSLPPAFLDSLRSVEFDPCLSVIAGYPAVGATHASPLPPWKACTISNNSDLAWIGLDSSKRPEPQSAIFVLQSTAEFAKHYLDADDLNLAGQQLLSRAAQLLIPWLDTPDWFQVHRWRYAFPNHSLNQDCLDAGTALPLVCCGDWCGSNLIESAMNSGLAAAFEINRQLQQRSLPGESFWDVL
;
A
#
# COMPACT_ATOMS: atom_id res chain seq x y z
N MET A 1 23.27 17.88 1.66
CA MET A 1 21.97 18.59 1.71
C MET A 1 21.17 18.28 0.45
N PHE A 2 19.89 17.98 0.60
CA PHE A 2 18.93 17.71 -0.48
C PHE A 2 18.02 18.93 -0.70
N ASP A 3 17.42 19.02 -1.90
CA ASP A 3 16.37 20.02 -2.11
C ASP A 3 15.07 19.54 -1.46
N VAL A 4 14.74 18.23 -1.62
CA VAL A 4 13.52 17.64 -1.06
C VAL A 4 13.80 16.29 -0.42
N ALA A 5 13.32 16.09 0.81
CA ALA A 5 13.24 14.81 1.47
C ALA A 5 11.80 14.30 1.47
N ILE A 6 11.59 13.06 1.02
CA ILE A 6 10.28 12.42 0.97
C ILE A 6 10.27 11.25 1.96
N ILE A 7 9.35 11.26 2.90
CA ILE A 7 9.19 10.24 3.93
C ILE A 7 8.11 9.26 3.50
N GLY A 8 8.53 8.03 3.16
CA GLY A 8 7.67 6.96 2.70
C GLY A 8 7.79 6.67 1.20
N ALA A 9 8.14 5.43 0.87
CA ALA A 9 8.27 4.91 -0.50
C ALA A 9 7.02 4.16 -0.96
N GLY A 10 5.82 4.61 -0.57
CA GLY A 10 4.54 4.20 -1.15
C GLY A 10 4.30 4.85 -2.51
N LEU A 11 3.16 4.53 -3.16
CA LEU A 11 2.87 5.09 -4.50
C LEU A 11 2.83 6.61 -4.51
N ALA A 12 2.26 7.26 -3.48
CA ALA A 12 2.23 8.73 -3.39
C ALA A 12 3.65 9.32 -3.33
N GLY A 13 4.49 8.80 -2.43
CA GLY A 13 5.86 9.27 -2.27
C GLY A 13 6.73 9.04 -3.51
N LEU A 14 6.61 7.87 -4.15
CA LEU A 14 7.36 7.56 -5.38
C LEU A 14 6.90 8.42 -6.57
N THR A 15 5.58 8.65 -6.71
CA THR A 15 5.04 9.56 -7.76
C THR A 15 5.54 10.98 -7.54
N CYS A 16 5.49 11.49 -6.31
CA CYS A 16 6.03 12.81 -5.97
C CYS A 16 7.54 12.89 -6.25
N ALA A 17 8.29 11.85 -5.86
CA ALA A 17 9.74 11.78 -6.08
C ALA A 17 10.10 11.84 -7.56
N GLN A 18 9.40 11.11 -8.42
CA GLN A 18 9.62 11.11 -9.86
C GLN A 18 9.39 12.50 -10.46
N GLN A 19 8.30 13.17 -10.10
CA GLN A 19 8.00 14.52 -10.56
C GLN A 19 9.14 15.49 -10.26
N LEU A 20 9.58 15.51 -9.01
CA LEU A 20 10.61 16.44 -8.56
C LEU A 20 12.01 16.07 -9.08
N HIS A 21 12.35 14.78 -9.11
CA HIS A 21 13.61 14.29 -9.64
C HIS A 21 13.78 14.64 -11.12
N GLN A 22 12.77 14.37 -11.94
CA GLN A 22 12.80 14.68 -13.38
C GLN A 22 12.79 16.19 -13.66
N ALA A 23 12.25 17.01 -12.75
CA ALA A 23 12.41 18.45 -12.78
C ALA A 23 13.81 18.95 -12.35
N GLY A 24 14.73 18.02 -12.04
CA GLY A 24 16.11 18.32 -11.69
C GLY A 24 16.35 18.73 -10.24
N TYR A 25 15.41 18.47 -9.32
CA TYR A 25 15.65 18.62 -7.89
C TYR A 25 16.50 17.46 -7.36
N LYS A 26 17.36 17.75 -6.38
CA LYS A 26 18.06 16.71 -5.62
C LYS A 26 17.11 16.12 -4.58
N VAL A 27 16.50 14.98 -4.92
CA VAL A 27 15.49 14.31 -4.12
C VAL A 27 16.08 13.10 -3.41
N ILE A 28 15.65 12.87 -2.17
CA ILE A 28 15.90 11.65 -1.41
C ILE A 28 14.56 11.09 -0.91
N VAL A 29 14.34 9.79 -1.05
CA VAL A 29 13.22 9.08 -0.44
C VAL A 29 13.71 8.27 0.74
N VAL A 30 13.04 8.37 1.88
CA VAL A 30 13.39 7.62 3.11
C VAL A 30 12.26 6.65 3.43
N GLU A 31 12.60 5.38 3.56
CA GLU A 31 11.63 4.31 3.82
C GLU A 31 12.06 3.46 5.03
N LYS A 32 11.16 3.28 5.98
CA LYS A 32 11.40 2.48 7.19
C LYS A 32 11.56 0.99 6.92
N SER A 33 10.97 0.51 5.84
CA SER A 33 10.96 -0.90 5.46
C SER A 33 12.18 -1.28 4.62
N ARG A 34 12.42 -2.57 4.47
CA ARG A 34 13.48 -3.13 3.60
C ARG A 34 13.18 -3.05 2.10
N GLY A 35 12.02 -2.52 1.71
CA GLY A 35 11.60 -2.43 0.31
C GLY A 35 10.56 -1.35 0.10
N VAL A 36 10.43 -0.92 -1.14
CA VAL A 36 9.46 0.08 -1.61
C VAL A 36 8.08 -0.51 -1.82
N GLY A 37 7.04 0.34 -1.85
CA GLY A 37 5.67 -0.02 -2.24
C GLY A 37 4.62 0.23 -1.16
N GLY A 38 5.00 0.28 0.10
CA GLY A 38 4.03 0.43 1.19
C GLY A 38 2.98 -0.70 1.16
N ARG A 39 1.71 -0.38 0.88
CA ARG A 39 0.61 -1.35 0.76
C ARG A 39 0.57 -2.10 -0.58
N VAL A 40 1.27 -1.67 -1.59
CA VAL A 40 1.54 -2.45 -2.81
C VAL A 40 2.68 -3.43 -2.50
N ALA A 41 2.34 -4.47 -1.74
CA ALA A 41 3.31 -5.30 -1.03
C ALA A 41 3.22 -6.77 -1.43
N THR A 42 4.39 -7.32 -1.78
CA THR A 42 4.59 -8.74 -2.05
C THR A 42 5.53 -9.31 -0.99
N ARG A 43 5.14 -10.40 -0.36
CA ARG A 43 6.00 -11.18 0.53
C ARG A 43 6.64 -12.33 -0.23
N ARG A 44 7.94 -12.45 -0.15
CA ARG A 44 8.68 -13.63 -0.64
C ARG A 44 8.72 -14.68 0.46
N LEU A 45 8.34 -15.89 0.12
CA LEU A 45 8.18 -17.01 1.04
C LEU A 45 8.69 -18.27 0.36
N TYR A 46 9.69 -18.91 0.94
CA TYR A 46 10.27 -20.12 0.35
C TYR A 46 10.59 -19.89 -1.15
N ASP A 47 10.08 -20.73 -2.04
CA ASP A 47 10.29 -20.66 -3.49
C ASP A 47 9.20 -19.86 -4.23
N THR A 48 8.35 -19.14 -3.50
CA THR A 48 7.21 -18.40 -4.06
C THR A 48 7.08 -16.98 -3.51
N CYS A 49 6.06 -16.27 -3.93
CA CYS A 49 5.67 -14.99 -3.36
C CYS A 49 4.15 -14.86 -3.30
N ALA A 50 3.68 -14.00 -2.41
CA ALA A 50 2.26 -13.68 -2.25
C ALA A 50 2.03 -12.18 -2.07
N ASP A 51 0.98 -11.66 -2.72
CA ASP A 51 0.58 -10.26 -2.61
C ASP A 51 -0.39 -10.11 -1.44
N HIS A 52 0.11 -9.59 -0.31
CA HIS A 52 -0.62 -9.55 0.95
C HIS A 52 -1.19 -8.17 1.30
N GLY A 53 -0.96 -7.17 0.46
CA GLY A 53 -1.56 -5.84 0.54
C GLY A 53 -2.61 -5.65 -0.56
N VAL A 54 -2.28 -4.83 -1.57
CA VAL A 54 -3.12 -4.66 -2.76
C VAL A 54 -3.27 -6.00 -3.49
N ARG A 55 -4.52 -6.35 -3.78
CA ARG A 55 -4.91 -7.65 -4.36
C ARG A 55 -4.58 -7.78 -5.85
N TYR A 56 -4.87 -6.72 -6.58
CA TYR A 56 -4.77 -6.57 -8.04
C TYR A 56 -4.98 -5.09 -8.39
N LEU A 57 -4.76 -4.72 -9.65
CA LEU A 57 -5.13 -3.41 -10.19
C LEU A 57 -6.41 -3.52 -11.04
N GLU A 58 -7.24 -2.50 -10.97
CA GLU A 58 -8.33 -2.24 -11.91
C GLU A 58 -8.12 -0.85 -12.52
N PRO A 59 -8.32 -0.63 -13.83
CA PRO A 59 -8.05 0.65 -14.50
C PRO A 59 -9.13 1.69 -14.17
N GLN A 60 -9.24 2.03 -12.89
CA GLN A 60 -10.13 3.06 -12.36
C GLN A 60 -9.35 4.35 -12.18
N GLY A 61 -9.70 5.35 -12.97
CA GLY A 61 -8.98 6.62 -13.04
C GLY A 61 -7.99 6.70 -14.19
N LYS A 62 -7.59 7.91 -14.52
CA LYS A 62 -6.76 8.20 -15.70
C LYS A 62 -5.32 7.76 -15.52
N LEU A 63 -4.71 8.13 -14.39
CA LEU A 63 -3.30 7.81 -14.11
C LEU A 63 -3.09 6.31 -13.97
N LEU A 64 -3.97 5.64 -13.21
CA LEU A 64 -3.84 4.20 -13.00
C LEU A 64 -4.05 3.42 -14.31
N LYS A 65 -4.95 3.88 -15.18
CA LYS A 65 -5.15 3.28 -16.49
C LYS A 65 -3.87 3.39 -17.34
N GLN A 66 -3.27 4.57 -17.43
CA GLN A 66 -2.02 4.80 -18.16
C GLN A 66 -0.87 3.94 -17.58
N LEU A 67 -0.73 3.90 -16.25
CA LEU A 67 0.28 3.07 -15.60
C LEU A 67 0.09 1.59 -15.93
N ILE A 68 -1.14 1.08 -15.90
CA ILE A 68 -1.43 -0.32 -16.26
C ILE A 68 -1.03 -0.60 -17.71
N GLU A 69 -1.37 0.28 -18.66
CA GLU A 69 -1.02 0.14 -20.08
C GLU A 69 0.51 0.05 -20.24
N ILE A 70 1.26 1.00 -19.67
CA ILE A 70 2.72 1.02 -19.73
C ILE A 70 3.34 -0.24 -19.11
N LEU A 71 2.85 -0.67 -17.96
CA LEU A 71 3.37 -1.85 -17.28
C LEU A 71 3.01 -3.16 -18.00
N CYS A 72 1.89 -3.22 -18.71
CA CYS A 72 1.55 -4.33 -19.60
C CYS A 72 2.49 -4.38 -20.81
N ASP A 73 2.73 -3.25 -21.47
CA ASP A 73 3.63 -3.16 -22.62
C ASP A 73 5.07 -3.56 -22.26
N ARG A 74 5.49 -3.32 -21.03
CA ARG A 74 6.79 -3.74 -20.48
C ARG A 74 6.81 -5.17 -19.92
N GLY A 75 5.71 -5.90 -19.97
CA GLY A 75 5.60 -7.26 -19.45
C GLY A 75 5.67 -7.36 -17.92
N ILE A 76 5.50 -6.25 -17.20
CA ILE A 76 5.46 -6.22 -15.72
C ILE A 76 4.10 -6.65 -15.21
N LEU A 77 3.03 -6.20 -15.86
CA LEU A 77 1.65 -6.59 -15.56
C LEU A 77 1.07 -7.49 -16.65
N GLN A 78 0.10 -8.30 -16.23
CA GLN A 78 -0.69 -9.13 -17.12
C GLN A 78 -2.16 -9.13 -16.69
N ALA A 79 -3.07 -9.36 -17.63
CA ALA A 79 -4.47 -9.60 -17.33
C ALA A 79 -4.62 -10.89 -16.50
N TRP A 80 -5.39 -10.82 -15.41
CA TRP A 80 -5.59 -11.94 -14.50
C TRP A 80 -7.02 -12.48 -14.54
N SER A 81 -8.02 -11.63 -14.39
CA SER A 81 -9.42 -12.03 -14.36
C SER A 81 -10.33 -10.93 -14.89
N ASN A 82 -11.35 -11.33 -15.62
CA ASN A 82 -12.46 -10.49 -16.06
C ASN A 82 -13.79 -10.87 -15.38
N SER A 83 -13.74 -11.77 -14.39
CA SER A 83 -14.91 -12.21 -13.63
C SER A 83 -14.67 -12.08 -12.13
N SER A 84 -15.74 -11.85 -11.39
CA SER A 84 -15.78 -11.80 -9.93
C SER A 84 -16.66 -12.93 -9.42
N TYR A 85 -16.18 -13.62 -8.40
CA TYR A 85 -16.98 -14.54 -7.62
C TYR A 85 -17.36 -13.86 -6.31
N GLU A 86 -18.65 -13.82 -6.03
CA GLU A 86 -19.18 -13.25 -4.80
C GLU A 86 -19.95 -14.32 -4.02
N LEU A 87 -19.65 -14.39 -2.74
CA LEU A 87 -20.36 -15.23 -1.78
C LEU A 87 -21.15 -14.32 -0.85
N LYS A 88 -22.47 -14.41 -0.89
CA LYS A 88 -23.35 -13.74 0.06
C LYS A 88 -23.60 -14.67 1.24
N SER A 89 -22.90 -14.42 2.35
CA SER A 89 -23.13 -15.12 3.61
C SER A 89 -24.38 -14.54 4.25
N ALA A 90 -25.50 -15.25 4.14
CA ALA A 90 -26.65 -14.95 4.98
C ALA A 90 -26.53 -15.76 6.27
N LYS A 91 -27.02 -15.24 7.39
CA LYS A 91 -26.97 -15.76 8.80
C LYS A 91 -26.75 -17.29 8.96
N PRO A 92 -26.20 -17.82 10.09
CA PRO A 92 -25.60 -19.15 10.24
C PRO A 92 -26.44 -20.39 9.85
N LYS A 93 -27.63 -20.25 9.27
CA LYS A 93 -28.50 -21.34 8.80
C LYS A 93 -29.12 -21.10 7.43
N SER A 94 -28.80 -20.06 6.70
CA SER A 94 -29.35 -19.77 5.39
C SER A 94 -28.40 -20.19 4.27
N ARG A 95 -28.99 -20.57 3.15
CA ARG A 95 -28.29 -21.05 1.96
C ARG A 95 -27.26 -20.00 1.49
N VAL A 96 -26.00 -20.38 1.47
CA VAL A 96 -24.95 -19.60 0.85
C VAL A 96 -25.24 -19.53 -0.65
N THR A 97 -25.45 -18.34 -1.17
CA THR A 97 -25.60 -18.14 -2.61
C THR A 97 -24.28 -17.67 -3.19
N SER A 98 -23.82 -18.34 -4.22
CA SER A 98 -22.63 -17.94 -4.97
C SER A 98 -23.05 -17.45 -6.35
N GLU A 99 -22.54 -16.31 -6.74
CA GLU A 99 -22.81 -15.71 -8.04
C GLU A 99 -21.48 -15.35 -8.72
N THR A 100 -21.40 -15.62 -10.02
CA THR A 100 -20.28 -15.16 -10.84
C THR A 100 -20.76 -14.01 -11.70
N HIS A 101 -20.10 -12.87 -11.57
CA HIS A 101 -20.43 -11.67 -12.34
C HIS A 101 -19.28 -11.32 -13.29
N ALA A 102 -19.61 -10.82 -14.48
CA ALA A 102 -18.65 -10.13 -15.32
C ALA A 102 -18.19 -8.84 -14.63
N LEU A 103 -16.88 -8.60 -14.61
CA LEU A 103 -16.32 -7.37 -14.05
C LEU A 103 -16.50 -6.21 -15.03
N ARG A 104 -16.71 -5.02 -14.49
CA ARG A 104 -16.66 -3.78 -15.27
C ARG A 104 -15.28 -3.54 -15.87
N PHE A 105 -14.24 -3.95 -15.14
CA PHE A 105 -12.83 -3.80 -15.55
C PHE A 105 -12.10 -5.13 -15.40
N THR A 106 -11.18 -5.40 -16.33
CA THR A 106 -10.20 -6.48 -16.17
C THR A 106 -9.32 -6.20 -14.97
N ARG A 107 -8.99 -7.23 -14.21
CA ARG A 107 -8.02 -7.20 -13.12
C ARG A 107 -6.64 -7.54 -13.63
N TYR A 108 -5.65 -6.75 -13.22
CA TYR A 108 -4.25 -6.90 -13.62
C TYR A 108 -3.38 -7.24 -12.41
N VAL A 109 -2.38 -8.09 -12.63
CA VAL A 109 -1.44 -8.57 -11.61
C VAL A 109 -0.03 -8.63 -12.18
N ALA A 110 0.97 -8.64 -11.31
CA ALA A 110 2.35 -8.85 -11.71
C ALA A 110 2.78 -10.29 -11.39
N ALA A 111 3.34 -10.98 -12.36
CA ALA A 111 3.82 -12.36 -12.20
C ALA A 111 4.90 -12.48 -11.09
N ASN A 112 5.75 -11.47 -10.94
CA ASN A 112 6.81 -11.40 -9.92
C ASN A 112 6.36 -10.70 -8.62
N GLY A 113 5.04 -10.51 -8.43
CA GLY A 113 4.42 -9.84 -7.30
C GLY A 113 4.15 -8.36 -7.53
N ILE A 114 3.05 -7.88 -6.93
CA ILE A 114 2.51 -6.53 -7.15
C ILE A 114 3.50 -5.41 -6.77
N SER A 115 4.48 -5.68 -5.91
CA SER A 115 5.56 -4.74 -5.56
C SER A 115 6.45 -4.35 -6.75
N ALA A 116 6.37 -5.06 -7.88
CA ALA A 116 7.07 -4.69 -9.12
C ALA A 116 6.66 -3.30 -9.63
N ILE A 117 5.41 -2.88 -9.38
CA ILE A 117 4.90 -1.55 -9.72
C ILE A 117 5.69 -0.46 -8.98
N ALA A 118 5.86 -0.62 -7.68
CA ALA A 118 6.62 0.34 -6.89
C ALA A 118 8.10 0.36 -7.26
N LYS A 119 8.68 -0.80 -7.61
CA LYS A 119 10.05 -0.87 -8.10
C LYS A 119 10.24 -0.15 -9.43
N PHE A 120 9.26 -0.24 -10.32
CA PHE A 120 9.24 0.54 -11.56
C PHE A 120 9.24 2.05 -11.27
N LEU A 121 8.36 2.52 -10.38
CA LEU A 121 8.32 3.92 -9.96
C LEU A 121 9.57 4.37 -9.17
N ALA A 122 10.32 3.45 -8.59
CA ALA A 122 11.55 3.73 -7.85
C ALA A 122 12.80 3.84 -8.75
N THR A 123 12.67 3.59 -10.06
CA THR A 123 13.79 3.64 -11.01
C THR A 123 14.46 5.01 -11.00
N ASN A 124 15.79 5.02 -10.94
CA ASN A 124 16.64 6.22 -10.92
C ASN A 124 16.47 7.15 -9.70
N LEU A 125 15.71 6.75 -8.67
CA LEU A 125 15.58 7.53 -7.43
C LEU A 125 16.63 7.13 -6.40
N GLU A 126 17.16 8.10 -5.66
CA GLU A 126 17.93 7.84 -4.45
C GLU A 126 16.97 7.50 -3.31
N ILE A 127 17.05 6.26 -2.79
CA ILE A 127 16.15 5.75 -1.73
C ILE A 127 16.96 5.14 -0.60
N TRP A 128 16.75 5.63 0.62
CA TRP A 128 17.32 5.03 1.82
C TRP A 128 16.29 4.10 2.47
N LEU A 129 16.52 2.80 2.35
CA LEU A 129 15.71 1.76 2.98
C LEU A 129 16.15 1.47 4.42
N ASN A 130 15.27 0.84 5.23
CA ASN A 130 15.50 0.55 6.65
C ASN A 130 15.85 1.81 7.45
N ARG A 131 15.25 2.95 7.08
CA ARG A 131 15.46 4.24 7.73
C ARG A 131 14.14 4.82 8.21
N ARG A 132 13.86 4.60 9.47
CA ARG A 132 12.70 5.21 10.12
C ARG A 132 13.05 6.60 10.61
N VAL A 133 12.33 7.60 10.13
CA VAL A 133 12.46 8.97 10.66
C VAL A 133 11.89 8.98 12.07
N HIS A 134 12.72 9.42 13.00
CA HIS A 134 12.40 9.55 14.42
C HIS A 134 11.86 10.94 14.76
N SER A 135 12.51 11.98 14.23
CA SER A 135 12.08 13.36 14.43
C SER A 135 12.35 14.25 13.23
N ILE A 136 11.61 15.34 13.16
CA ILE A 136 11.79 16.42 12.20
C ILE A 136 11.91 17.72 13.01
N THR A 137 12.91 18.55 12.69
CA THR A 137 13.08 19.87 13.30
C THR A 137 13.46 20.89 12.23
N SER A 138 13.12 22.16 12.45
CA SER A 138 13.58 23.27 11.61
C SER A 138 14.85 23.87 12.18
N SER A 139 15.79 24.28 11.30
CA SER A 139 17.00 24.99 11.71
C SER A 139 16.87 26.51 11.51
N THR A 140 17.79 27.24 12.11
CA THR A 140 17.95 28.70 11.89
C THR A 140 18.40 29.05 10.47
N GLU A 141 18.95 28.06 9.72
CA GLU A 141 19.40 28.22 8.33
C GLU A 141 18.28 27.97 7.31
N ALA A 142 17.03 27.99 7.75
CA ALA A 142 15.86 27.72 6.91
C ALA A 142 15.93 26.35 6.20
N THR A 143 16.26 25.29 6.94
CA THR A 143 16.27 23.90 6.48
C THR A 143 15.58 22.98 7.47
N TRP A 144 15.09 21.86 6.97
CA TRP A 144 14.57 20.74 7.77
C TRP A 144 15.71 19.76 8.11
N HIS A 145 15.78 19.37 9.38
CA HIS A 145 16.65 18.32 9.89
C HIS A 145 15.81 17.10 10.26
N LEU A 146 16.10 15.96 9.65
CA LEU A 146 15.48 14.70 9.93
C LEU A 146 16.47 13.81 10.66
N THR A 147 16.08 13.23 11.81
CA THR A 147 16.86 12.21 12.50
C THR A 147 16.22 10.84 12.34
N PHE A 148 17.03 9.80 12.46
CA PHE A 148 16.58 8.40 12.29
C PHE A 148 16.73 7.62 13.58
N ASP A 149 15.97 6.52 13.70
CA ASP A 149 16.18 5.55 14.77
C ASP A 149 17.64 5.08 14.74
N SER A 150 18.30 5.09 15.90
CA SER A 150 19.74 4.80 16.02
C SER A 150 20.03 3.35 15.63
N THR A 151 20.78 3.17 14.53
CA THR A 151 21.50 1.94 14.21
C THR A 151 22.98 2.30 14.14
N ALA A 152 23.82 1.59 14.84
CA ALA A 152 25.20 1.97 15.22
C ALA A 152 26.18 2.27 14.05
N GLU A 153 25.80 2.13 12.77
CA GLU A 153 26.75 2.19 11.64
C GLU A 153 26.37 3.15 10.50
N THR A 154 25.36 4.03 10.68
CA THR A 154 24.83 4.78 9.53
C THR A 154 24.61 6.25 9.86
N GLN A 155 24.67 7.10 8.83
CA GLN A 155 24.36 8.53 8.90
C GLN A 155 23.01 8.75 9.59
N ASN A 156 23.00 9.42 10.74
CA ASN A 156 21.82 9.58 11.60
C ASN A 156 21.02 10.85 11.32
N GLU A 157 21.48 11.70 10.39
CA GLU A 157 20.84 12.96 10.05
C GLU A 157 20.75 13.17 8.56
N LEU A 158 19.69 13.85 8.14
CA LEU A 158 19.44 14.29 6.78
C LEU A 158 18.96 15.75 6.80
N ILE A 159 19.53 16.59 5.94
CA ILE A 159 19.16 17.99 5.81
C ILE A 159 18.53 18.22 4.44
N ALA A 160 17.36 18.87 4.42
CA ALA A 160 16.62 19.20 3.21
C ALA A 160 15.97 20.59 3.30
N LYS A 161 15.76 21.24 2.13
CA LYS A 161 15.06 22.52 2.05
C LYS A 161 13.55 22.37 2.17
N ALA A 162 13.01 21.23 1.75
CA ALA A 162 11.59 20.89 1.79
C ALA A 162 11.37 19.44 2.24
N VAL A 163 10.21 19.16 2.85
CA VAL A 163 9.82 17.82 3.28
C VAL A 163 8.45 17.46 2.73
N VAL A 164 8.34 16.25 2.16
CA VAL A 164 7.06 15.62 1.84
C VAL A 164 6.85 14.42 2.75
N ILE A 165 5.71 14.35 3.40
CA ILE A 165 5.33 13.23 4.29
C ILE A 165 4.29 12.38 3.56
N ALA A 166 4.74 11.25 2.99
CA ALA A 166 3.95 10.33 2.17
C ALA A 166 3.64 9.01 2.91
N ILE A 167 3.23 9.14 4.17
CA ILE A 167 2.85 8.03 5.06
C ILE A 167 1.41 8.21 5.56
N PRO A 168 0.78 7.18 6.17
CA PRO A 168 -0.57 7.31 6.73
C PRO A 168 -0.70 8.49 7.72
N ALA A 169 -1.79 9.23 7.64
CA ALA A 169 -1.99 10.45 8.44
C ALA A 169 -1.75 10.27 9.95
N PRO A 170 -2.18 9.18 10.62
CA PRO A 170 -1.85 8.99 12.03
C PRO A 170 -0.35 8.85 12.30
N GLN A 171 0.42 8.27 11.37
CA GLN A 171 1.89 8.21 11.51
C GLN A 171 2.54 9.56 11.21
N ALA A 172 2.00 10.33 10.27
CA ALA A 172 2.43 11.70 10.00
C ALA A 172 2.19 12.59 11.23
N LEU A 173 1.01 12.46 11.86
CA LEU A 173 0.65 13.20 13.08
C LEU A 173 1.64 12.92 14.21
N MET A 174 1.96 11.65 14.50
CA MET A 174 2.95 11.29 15.54
C MET A 174 4.32 11.94 15.30
N LEU A 175 4.72 12.09 14.04
CA LEU A 175 6.00 12.71 13.68
C LEU A 175 5.97 14.24 13.76
N LEU A 176 4.80 14.85 13.50
CA LEU A 176 4.61 16.30 13.42
C LEU A 176 4.08 16.95 14.70
N GLU A 177 3.43 16.19 15.56
CA GLU A 177 2.85 16.71 16.80
C GLU A 177 3.87 17.41 17.72
N PRO A 178 5.14 16.98 17.82
CA PRO A 178 6.17 17.74 18.56
C PRO A 178 6.42 19.16 18.02
N LEU A 179 6.10 19.44 16.76
CA LEU A 179 6.25 20.76 16.13
C LEU A 179 5.04 21.68 16.35
N ALA A 180 3.96 21.20 16.97
CA ALA A 180 2.71 21.93 17.16
C ALA A 180 2.88 23.29 17.85
N GLN A 181 3.79 23.38 18.82
CA GLN A 181 3.99 24.60 19.62
C GLN A 181 4.97 25.61 18.96
N THR A 182 5.69 25.22 17.94
CA THR A 182 6.79 26.04 17.39
C THR A 182 6.59 26.48 15.95
N SER A 183 5.95 25.64 15.11
CA SER A 183 6.03 25.85 13.65
C SER A 183 4.78 25.51 12.87
N LEU A 184 3.86 24.70 13.40
CA LEU A 184 2.73 24.18 12.62
C LEU A 184 1.38 24.80 13.03
N PRO A 185 0.54 25.22 12.05
CA PRO A 185 -0.80 25.70 12.33
C PRO A 185 -1.68 24.61 12.99
N PRO A 186 -2.49 24.92 14.02
CA PRO A 186 -3.41 23.96 14.64
C PRO A 186 -4.35 23.30 13.62
N ALA A 187 -4.90 24.05 12.67
CA ALA A 187 -5.82 23.55 11.65
C ALA A 187 -5.18 22.47 10.76
N PHE A 188 -3.88 22.54 10.49
CA PHE A 188 -3.14 21.51 9.76
C PHE A 188 -3.10 20.19 10.55
N LEU A 189 -2.79 20.26 11.85
CA LEU A 189 -2.77 19.07 12.71
C LEU A 189 -4.18 18.50 12.93
N ASP A 190 -5.20 19.35 13.02
CA ASP A 190 -6.58 18.91 13.16
C ASP A 190 -7.05 18.18 11.88
N SER A 191 -6.61 18.62 10.71
CA SER A 191 -6.83 17.89 9.46
C SER A 191 -6.23 16.49 9.51
N LEU A 192 -4.99 16.33 9.99
CA LEU A 192 -4.37 15.00 10.15
C LEU A 192 -5.11 14.14 11.18
N ARG A 193 -5.62 14.73 12.27
CA ARG A 193 -6.38 14.03 13.31
C ARG A 193 -7.74 13.53 12.81
N SER A 194 -8.34 14.23 11.85
CA SER A 194 -9.65 13.87 11.29
C SER A 194 -9.60 12.65 10.37
N VAL A 195 -8.42 12.24 9.92
CA VAL A 195 -8.26 11.09 9.02
C VAL A 195 -8.31 9.79 9.80
N GLU A 196 -9.24 8.92 9.43
CA GLU A 196 -9.41 7.60 10.02
C GLU A 196 -9.07 6.49 9.04
N PHE A 197 -8.59 5.36 9.58
CA PHE A 197 -8.28 4.17 8.81
C PHE A 197 -8.95 2.94 9.41
N ASP A 198 -9.44 2.09 8.53
CA ASP A 198 -9.81 0.74 8.89
C ASP A 198 -8.60 -0.20 8.78
N PRO A 199 -8.36 -1.05 9.79
CA PRO A 199 -7.33 -2.07 9.74
C PRO A 199 -7.78 -3.29 8.94
N CYS A 200 -6.79 -4.13 8.58
CA CYS A 200 -7.02 -5.41 7.95
C CYS A 200 -5.96 -6.42 8.39
N LEU A 201 -6.36 -7.66 8.68
CA LEU A 201 -5.45 -8.78 8.79
C LEU A 201 -5.38 -9.52 7.45
N SER A 202 -4.18 -9.78 6.99
CA SER A 202 -3.95 -10.55 5.77
C SER A 202 -3.25 -11.86 6.12
N VAL A 203 -3.91 -12.98 5.86
CA VAL A 203 -3.35 -14.32 6.04
C VAL A 203 -2.83 -14.81 4.71
N ILE A 204 -1.59 -15.28 4.68
CA ILE A 204 -0.99 -16.00 3.56
C ILE A 204 -0.91 -17.46 3.99
N ALA A 205 -1.51 -18.36 3.23
CA ALA A 205 -1.54 -19.79 3.55
C ALA A 205 -1.07 -20.62 2.36
N GLY A 206 -0.17 -21.54 2.61
CA GLY A 206 0.38 -22.48 1.63
C GLY A 206 -0.15 -23.88 1.84
N TYR A 207 -0.45 -24.55 0.72
CA TYR A 207 -0.99 -25.91 0.67
C TYR A 207 -0.13 -26.80 -0.23
N PRO A 208 -0.30 -28.13 -0.16
CA PRO A 208 0.53 -29.06 -0.91
C PRO A 208 0.64 -28.74 -2.38
N ALA A 209 1.71 -29.23 -3.01
CA ALA A 209 2.00 -29.01 -4.42
C ALA A 209 0.80 -29.37 -5.32
N VAL A 210 0.56 -28.51 -6.32
CA VAL A 210 -0.48 -28.76 -7.32
C VAL A 210 -0.15 -30.05 -8.08
N GLY A 211 -1.08 -31.02 -8.06
CA GLY A 211 -0.87 -32.33 -8.69
C GLY A 211 -0.22 -33.40 -7.81
N ALA A 212 0.05 -33.11 -6.53
CA ALA A 212 0.44 -34.17 -5.58
C ALA A 212 -0.66 -35.22 -5.44
N THR A 213 -0.29 -36.47 -5.14
CA THR A 213 -1.20 -37.65 -5.09
C THR A 213 -2.40 -37.47 -4.13
N HIS A 214 -2.33 -36.52 -3.21
CA HIS A 214 -3.36 -36.17 -2.25
C HIS A 214 -3.79 -34.69 -2.32
N ALA A 215 -3.44 -33.96 -3.41
CA ALA A 215 -3.84 -32.58 -3.55
C ALA A 215 -5.36 -32.47 -3.79
N SER A 216 -6.02 -31.72 -2.95
CA SER A 216 -7.44 -31.40 -3.14
C SER A 216 -7.64 -30.51 -4.39
N PRO A 217 -8.78 -30.64 -5.11
CA PRO A 217 -9.00 -29.85 -6.31
C PRO A 217 -9.05 -28.36 -5.98
N LEU A 218 -8.41 -27.57 -6.82
CA LEU A 218 -8.44 -26.10 -6.72
C LEU A 218 -9.84 -25.58 -7.04
N PRO A 219 -10.23 -24.42 -6.46
CA PRO A 219 -11.50 -23.80 -6.77
C PRO A 219 -11.57 -23.33 -8.23
N PRO A 220 -12.78 -23.27 -8.81
CA PRO A 220 -12.97 -22.75 -10.16
C PRO A 220 -12.81 -21.22 -10.25
N TRP A 221 -12.76 -20.54 -9.11
CA TRP A 221 -12.58 -19.10 -9.03
C TRP A 221 -11.13 -18.73 -8.66
N LYS A 222 -10.65 -17.58 -9.14
CA LYS A 222 -9.34 -17.02 -8.79
C LYS A 222 -9.41 -16.16 -7.52
N ALA A 223 -10.56 -15.54 -7.28
CA ALA A 223 -10.81 -14.74 -6.09
C ALA A 223 -12.30 -14.73 -5.76
N CYS A 224 -12.62 -14.62 -4.47
CA CYS A 224 -13.96 -14.52 -3.95
C CYS A 224 -14.09 -13.36 -2.98
N THR A 225 -15.09 -12.51 -3.19
CA THR A 225 -15.51 -11.50 -2.21
C THR A 225 -16.60 -12.10 -1.33
N ILE A 226 -16.50 -11.89 -0.03
CA ILE A 226 -17.47 -12.39 0.94
C ILE A 226 -18.24 -11.20 1.50
N SER A 227 -19.53 -11.13 1.15
CA SER A 227 -20.43 -10.09 1.64
C SER A 227 -21.22 -10.58 2.86
N ASN A 228 -21.53 -9.66 3.77
CA ASN A 228 -22.31 -9.94 5.00
C ASN A 228 -21.65 -10.95 5.95
N ASN A 229 -20.35 -10.97 6.03
CA ASN A 229 -19.59 -11.77 6.99
C ASN A 229 -18.84 -10.84 7.96
N SER A 230 -18.77 -11.19 9.24
CA SER A 230 -18.10 -10.39 10.28
C SER A 230 -16.58 -10.52 10.24
N ASP A 231 -16.07 -11.64 9.72
CA ASP A 231 -14.67 -12.01 9.90
C ASP A 231 -13.87 -11.87 8.59
N LEU A 232 -14.34 -12.55 7.53
CA LEU A 232 -13.64 -12.67 6.25
C LEU A 232 -14.29 -11.79 5.19
N ALA A 233 -13.53 -10.89 4.57
CA ALA A 233 -14.01 -10.02 3.50
C ALA A 233 -13.64 -10.52 2.10
N TRP A 234 -12.48 -11.18 1.97
CA TRP A 234 -11.96 -11.58 0.67
C TRP A 234 -10.98 -12.75 0.78
N ILE A 235 -10.95 -13.59 -0.24
CA ILE A 235 -9.95 -14.63 -0.45
C ILE A 235 -9.55 -14.70 -1.92
N GLY A 236 -8.28 -14.92 -2.21
CA GLY A 236 -7.76 -15.15 -3.55
C GLY A 236 -6.77 -16.30 -3.60
N LEU A 237 -6.84 -17.08 -4.69
CA LEU A 237 -5.79 -18.03 -5.05
C LEU A 237 -4.62 -17.25 -5.65
N ASP A 238 -3.73 -16.77 -4.78
CA ASP A 238 -2.64 -15.86 -5.18
C ASP A 238 -1.65 -16.52 -6.12
N SER A 239 -1.40 -17.83 -5.96
CA SER A 239 -0.56 -18.61 -6.88
C SER A 239 -1.08 -18.60 -8.32
N SER A 240 -2.38 -18.39 -8.56
CA SER A 240 -2.94 -18.27 -9.92
C SER A 240 -2.48 -17.01 -10.68
N LYS A 241 -1.79 -16.10 -10.03
CA LYS A 241 -1.16 -14.92 -10.63
C LYS A 241 0.23 -15.24 -11.22
N ARG A 242 0.79 -16.38 -10.88
CA ARG A 242 2.17 -16.79 -11.22
C ARG A 242 2.15 -17.82 -12.34
N PRO A 243 3.16 -17.79 -13.22
CA PRO A 243 3.37 -18.90 -14.16
C PRO A 243 3.82 -20.14 -13.37
N GLU A 244 3.30 -21.30 -13.72
CA GLU A 244 3.70 -22.62 -13.21
C GLU A 244 3.83 -22.71 -11.67
N PRO A 245 2.76 -22.42 -10.90
CA PRO A 245 2.83 -22.43 -9.46
C PRO A 245 3.08 -23.85 -8.93
N GLN A 246 4.10 -24.01 -8.09
CA GLN A 246 4.46 -25.29 -7.49
C GLN A 246 3.52 -25.67 -6.34
N SER A 247 2.92 -24.70 -5.67
CA SER A 247 2.04 -24.87 -4.52
C SER A 247 0.81 -23.98 -4.66
N ALA A 248 -0.28 -24.39 -4.03
CA ALA A 248 -1.46 -23.53 -3.92
C ALA A 248 -1.26 -22.52 -2.80
N ILE A 249 -1.19 -21.23 -3.13
CA ILE A 249 -1.07 -20.14 -2.16
C ILE A 249 -2.37 -19.34 -2.16
N PHE A 250 -2.97 -19.24 -0.99
CA PHE A 250 -4.13 -18.38 -0.78
C PHE A 250 -3.75 -17.16 0.07
N VAL A 251 -4.39 -16.04 -0.26
CA VAL A 251 -4.36 -14.84 0.58
C VAL A 251 -5.78 -14.53 1.00
N LEU A 252 -5.97 -14.43 2.32
CA LEU A 252 -7.25 -14.08 2.93
C LEU A 252 -7.13 -12.69 3.55
N GLN A 253 -8.16 -11.88 3.42
CA GLN A 253 -8.22 -10.56 4.06
C GLN A 253 -9.47 -10.46 4.93
N SER A 254 -9.26 -10.05 6.18
CA SER A 254 -10.34 -9.89 7.15
C SER A 254 -11.20 -8.66 6.84
N THR A 255 -12.36 -8.60 7.50
CA THR A 255 -13.09 -7.34 7.67
C THR A 255 -12.32 -6.41 8.62
N ALA A 256 -12.68 -5.11 8.61
CA ALA A 256 -12.15 -4.14 9.56
C ALA A 256 -12.58 -4.45 11.00
N GLU A 257 -13.83 -4.89 11.19
CA GLU A 257 -14.37 -5.27 12.48
C GLU A 257 -13.55 -6.39 13.13
N PHE A 258 -13.30 -7.47 12.39
CA PHE A 258 -12.45 -8.56 12.86
C PHE A 258 -11.02 -8.08 13.18
N ALA A 259 -10.42 -7.28 12.30
CA ALA A 259 -9.06 -6.79 12.51
C ALA A 259 -8.92 -5.91 13.76
N LYS A 260 -9.93 -5.10 14.10
CA LYS A 260 -9.95 -4.25 15.29
C LYS A 260 -9.80 -5.05 16.59
N HIS A 261 -10.37 -6.26 16.68
CA HIS A 261 -10.25 -7.13 17.86
C HIS A 261 -8.82 -7.64 18.10
N TYR A 262 -8.01 -7.73 17.05
CA TYR A 262 -6.64 -8.25 17.11
C TYR A 262 -5.56 -7.19 16.86
N LEU A 263 -5.97 -5.90 16.87
CA LEU A 263 -5.08 -4.81 16.43
C LEU A 263 -3.84 -4.67 17.30
N ASP A 264 -3.97 -4.95 18.58
CA ASP A 264 -2.89 -4.83 19.57
C ASP A 264 -2.43 -6.19 20.13
N ALA A 265 -2.91 -7.31 19.57
CA ALA A 265 -2.48 -8.63 19.99
C ALA A 265 -0.99 -8.86 19.63
N ASP A 266 -0.22 -9.44 20.54
CA ASP A 266 1.19 -9.77 20.32
C ASP A 266 1.34 -10.92 19.33
N ASP A 267 0.46 -11.93 19.42
CA ASP A 267 0.41 -13.08 18.51
C ASP A 267 -0.87 -13.09 17.69
N LEU A 268 -0.72 -13.20 16.39
CA LEU A 268 -1.83 -13.23 15.41
C LEU A 268 -2.19 -14.64 14.93
N ASN A 269 -1.53 -15.69 15.45
CA ASN A 269 -1.77 -17.06 14.99
C ASN A 269 -3.21 -17.48 15.21
N LEU A 270 -3.79 -17.14 16.37
CA LEU A 270 -5.20 -17.43 16.64
C LEU A 270 -6.15 -16.77 15.65
N ALA A 271 -5.90 -15.48 15.34
CA ALA A 271 -6.69 -14.74 14.36
C ALA A 271 -6.55 -15.35 12.95
N GLY A 272 -5.34 -15.76 12.57
CA GLY A 272 -5.08 -16.45 11.31
C GLY A 272 -5.86 -17.77 11.21
N GLN A 273 -5.85 -18.56 12.26
CA GLN A 273 -6.56 -19.83 12.31
C GLN A 273 -8.08 -19.68 12.26
N GLN A 274 -8.62 -18.64 12.90
CA GLN A 274 -10.05 -18.33 12.82
C GLN A 274 -10.46 -17.93 11.39
N LEU A 275 -9.66 -17.11 10.70
CA LEU A 275 -9.93 -16.73 9.30
C LEU A 275 -9.86 -17.93 8.36
N LEU A 276 -8.90 -18.84 8.54
CA LEU A 276 -8.78 -20.08 7.78
C LEU A 276 -10.00 -21.01 8.02
N SER A 277 -10.38 -21.19 9.29
CA SER A 277 -11.56 -21.97 9.66
C SER A 277 -12.86 -21.35 9.09
N ARG A 278 -12.94 -20.01 9.07
CA ARG A 278 -14.07 -19.34 8.44
C ARG A 278 -14.10 -19.56 6.93
N ALA A 279 -12.97 -19.51 6.25
CA ALA A 279 -12.87 -19.80 4.82
C ALA A 279 -13.25 -21.27 4.51
N ALA A 280 -12.82 -22.19 5.37
CA ALA A 280 -13.18 -23.61 5.25
C ALA A 280 -14.69 -23.85 5.37
N GLN A 281 -15.34 -23.20 6.34
CA GLN A 281 -16.78 -23.28 6.53
C GLN A 281 -17.61 -22.71 5.37
N LEU A 282 -17.12 -21.64 4.76
CA LEU A 282 -17.86 -20.89 3.74
C LEU A 282 -17.61 -21.39 2.32
N LEU A 283 -16.42 -21.88 2.02
CA LEU A 283 -15.95 -22.12 0.66
C LEU A 283 -15.51 -23.56 0.43
N ILE A 284 -14.38 -23.96 1.01
CA ILE A 284 -13.73 -25.25 0.74
C ILE A 284 -13.19 -25.84 2.04
N PRO A 285 -13.67 -27.01 2.51
CA PRO A 285 -13.35 -27.57 3.84
C PRO A 285 -11.86 -27.66 4.16
N TRP A 286 -10.99 -27.97 3.21
CA TRP A 286 -9.57 -28.15 3.46
C TRP A 286 -8.75 -26.84 3.64
N LEU A 287 -9.38 -25.66 3.51
CA LEU A 287 -8.69 -24.40 3.75
C LEU A 287 -8.26 -24.18 5.21
N ASP A 288 -8.77 -24.94 6.16
CA ASP A 288 -8.37 -24.85 7.57
C ASP A 288 -7.10 -25.67 7.92
N THR A 289 -6.58 -26.43 6.97
CA THR A 289 -5.40 -27.31 7.15
C THR A 289 -4.26 -26.96 6.18
N PRO A 290 -3.73 -25.74 6.21
CA PRO A 290 -2.55 -25.39 5.41
C PRO A 290 -1.29 -26.06 5.95
N ASP A 291 -0.29 -26.31 5.09
CA ASP A 291 1.04 -26.77 5.52
C ASP A 291 1.73 -25.70 6.39
N TRP A 292 1.47 -24.44 6.07
CA TRP A 292 1.94 -23.27 6.81
C TRP A 292 1.06 -22.07 6.54
N PHE A 293 1.04 -21.11 7.47
CA PHE A 293 0.48 -19.79 7.23
C PHE A 293 1.26 -18.70 7.95
N GLN A 294 1.09 -17.47 7.49
CA GLN A 294 1.60 -16.25 8.12
C GLN A 294 0.52 -15.19 8.14
N VAL A 295 0.48 -14.40 9.20
CA VAL A 295 -0.45 -13.27 9.33
C VAL A 295 0.31 -11.96 9.29
N HIS A 296 -0.20 -11.01 8.51
CA HIS A 296 0.28 -9.64 8.47
C HIS A 296 -0.82 -8.68 8.93
N ARG A 297 -0.45 -7.73 9.78
CA ARG A 297 -1.34 -6.71 10.32
C ARG A 297 -1.15 -5.40 9.57
N TRP A 298 -2.18 -5.00 8.82
CA TRP A 298 -2.28 -3.68 8.22
C TRP A 298 -3.08 -2.76 9.17
N ARG A 299 -2.40 -2.04 10.05
CA ARG A 299 -3.05 -1.11 10.99
C ARG A 299 -3.77 0.03 10.26
N TYR A 300 -3.17 0.51 9.18
CA TYR A 300 -3.70 1.59 8.33
C TYR A 300 -3.96 1.05 6.92
N ALA A 301 -4.93 0.12 6.80
CA ALA A 301 -5.18 -0.58 5.54
C ALA A 301 -5.95 0.30 4.56
N PHE A 302 -7.08 0.85 4.98
CA PHE A 302 -7.99 1.60 4.14
C PHE A 302 -8.40 2.91 4.82
N PRO A 303 -8.20 4.07 4.18
CA PRO A 303 -8.79 5.31 4.71
C PRO A 303 -10.32 5.20 4.60
N ASN A 304 -11.01 5.32 5.72
CA ASN A 304 -12.47 5.32 5.78
C ASN A 304 -13.04 6.74 5.97
N HIS A 305 -12.21 7.66 6.46
CA HIS A 305 -12.49 9.09 6.48
C HIS A 305 -11.31 9.84 5.86
N SER A 306 -11.50 10.35 4.65
CA SER A 306 -10.49 11.07 3.86
C SER A 306 -10.74 12.58 3.88
N LEU A 307 -9.71 13.38 3.55
CA LEU A 307 -9.80 14.85 3.58
C LEU A 307 -10.55 15.46 2.40
N ASN A 308 -10.74 14.72 1.29
CA ASN A 308 -11.28 15.21 0.01
C ASN A 308 -10.50 16.42 -0.54
N GLN A 309 -9.19 16.37 -0.49
CA GLN A 309 -8.25 17.33 -1.09
C GLN A 309 -7.09 16.57 -1.75
N ASP A 310 -6.36 17.25 -2.63
CA ASP A 310 -5.31 16.58 -3.40
C ASP A 310 -4.05 16.30 -2.55
N CYS A 311 -3.67 17.24 -1.69
CA CYS A 311 -2.60 17.11 -0.70
C CYS A 311 -2.87 18.06 0.47
N LEU A 312 -2.11 17.95 1.54
CA LEU A 312 -2.23 18.81 2.73
C LEU A 312 -0.95 19.63 2.90
N ASP A 313 -1.00 20.91 2.54
CA ASP A 313 0.09 21.87 2.77
C ASP A 313 0.05 22.40 4.20
N ALA A 314 1.21 22.47 4.85
CA ALA A 314 1.32 23.02 6.20
C ALA A 314 1.24 24.55 6.23
N GLY A 315 1.45 25.24 5.11
CA GLY A 315 1.43 26.70 5.02
C GLY A 315 2.55 27.37 5.83
N THR A 316 3.66 26.69 6.03
CA THR A 316 4.80 27.16 6.81
C THR A 316 5.85 27.85 5.93
N ALA A 317 6.72 28.68 6.54
CA ALA A 317 7.81 29.35 5.82
C ALA A 317 8.78 28.35 5.16
N LEU A 318 8.99 27.21 5.81
CA LEU A 318 9.72 26.06 5.24
C LEU A 318 8.72 25.10 4.61
N PRO A 319 8.89 24.72 3.32
CA PRO A 319 7.94 23.84 2.64
C PRO A 319 7.79 22.48 3.33
N LEU A 320 6.54 22.15 3.70
CA LEU A 320 6.14 20.87 4.30
C LEU A 320 4.75 20.49 3.79
N VAL A 321 4.68 19.36 3.09
CA VAL A 321 3.43 18.87 2.50
C VAL A 321 3.22 17.41 2.88
N CYS A 322 1.99 17.06 3.24
CA CYS A 322 1.57 15.66 3.43
C CYS A 322 0.78 15.16 2.24
N CYS A 323 0.97 13.91 1.85
CA CYS A 323 0.25 13.27 0.75
C CYS A 323 0.00 11.78 1.01
N GLY A 324 -0.99 11.22 0.32
CA GLY A 324 -1.37 9.82 0.41
C GLY A 324 -2.78 9.58 -0.14
N ASP A 325 -3.20 8.33 -0.20
CA ASP A 325 -4.57 7.96 -0.60
C ASP A 325 -5.65 8.57 0.33
N TRP A 326 -5.30 8.85 1.56
CA TRP A 326 -6.17 9.47 2.56
C TRP A 326 -6.49 10.96 2.28
N CYS A 327 -5.81 11.57 1.34
CA CYS A 327 -6.17 12.91 0.85
C CYS A 327 -7.43 12.86 -0.02
N GLY A 328 -7.60 11.82 -0.83
CA GLY A 328 -8.74 11.65 -1.73
C GLY A 328 -9.67 10.51 -1.32
N SER A 329 -10.38 9.97 -2.29
CA SER A 329 -11.43 8.95 -2.04
C SER A 329 -11.16 7.58 -2.68
N ASN A 330 -10.14 7.46 -3.51
CA ASN A 330 -9.83 6.21 -4.23
C ASN A 330 -8.39 5.78 -3.95
N LEU A 331 -8.22 4.52 -3.59
CA LEU A 331 -7.01 3.98 -2.98
C LEU A 331 -5.72 4.21 -3.80
N ILE A 332 -5.62 3.65 -5.01
CA ILE A 332 -4.39 3.70 -5.80
C ILE A 332 -4.30 4.98 -6.63
N GLU A 333 -5.34 5.29 -7.37
CA GLU A 333 -5.45 6.52 -8.15
C GLU A 333 -5.28 7.76 -7.26
N SER A 334 -5.92 7.75 -6.09
CA SER A 334 -5.84 8.83 -5.12
C SER A 334 -4.41 9.02 -4.56
N ALA A 335 -3.72 7.93 -4.28
CA ALA A 335 -2.32 8.00 -3.83
C ALA A 335 -1.42 8.66 -4.88
N MET A 336 -1.60 8.31 -6.16
CA MET A 336 -0.81 8.86 -7.26
C MET A 336 -1.15 10.33 -7.50
N ASN A 337 -2.44 10.70 -7.56
CA ASN A 337 -2.88 12.08 -7.70
C ASN A 337 -2.35 12.95 -6.56
N SER A 338 -2.41 12.45 -5.34
CA SER A 338 -1.89 13.14 -4.16
C SER A 338 -0.38 13.35 -4.24
N GLY A 339 0.35 12.38 -4.78
CA GLY A 339 1.79 12.51 -5.05
C GLY A 339 2.11 13.58 -6.09
N LEU A 340 1.33 13.66 -7.18
CA LEU A 340 1.46 14.74 -8.18
C LEU A 340 1.18 16.12 -7.56
N ALA A 341 0.10 16.23 -6.80
CA ALA A 341 -0.28 17.48 -6.13
C ALA A 341 0.77 17.96 -5.14
N ALA A 342 1.33 17.03 -4.35
CA ALA A 342 2.41 17.35 -3.41
C ALA A 342 3.67 17.84 -4.14
N ALA A 343 4.02 17.22 -5.27
CA ALA A 343 5.14 17.66 -6.08
C ALA A 343 4.92 19.06 -6.66
N PHE A 344 3.69 19.33 -7.16
CA PHE A 344 3.32 20.65 -7.65
C PHE A 344 3.45 21.71 -6.55
N GLU A 345 2.94 21.42 -5.36
CA GLU A 345 2.96 22.35 -4.23
C GLU A 345 4.39 22.64 -3.74
N ILE A 346 5.22 21.62 -3.59
CA ILE A 346 6.65 21.78 -3.24
C ILE A 346 7.39 22.59 -4.32
N ASN A 347 7.16 22.28 -5.59
CA ASN A 347 7.76 23.01 -6.71
C ASN A 347 7.37 24.49 -6.71
N ARG A 348 6.09 24.80 -6.44
CA ARG A 348 5.57 26.16 -6.32
C ARG A 348 6.29 26.97 -5.22
N GLN A 349 6.57 26.32 -4.09
CA GLN A 349 7.22 26.94 -2.92
C GLN A 349 8.76 27.05 -3.07
N LEU A 350 9.37 26.24 -3.95
CA LEU A 350 10.82 26.26 -4.18
C LEU A 350 11.19 27.13 -5.41
N GLN A 351 11.45 26.50 -6.55
CA GLN A 351 12.09 27.12 -7.72
C GLN A 351 11.19 27.19 -8.97
N GLN A 352 9.96 26.71 -8.90
CA GLN A 352 9.00 26.70 -9.99
C GLN A 352 9.57 26.12 -11.31
N ARG A 353 10.23 24.98 -11.23
CA ARG A 353 10.77 24.27 -12.39
C ARG A 353 9.65 23.63 -13.20
N SER A 354 9.92 23.29 -14.47
CA SER A 354 8.96 22.53 -15.29
C SER A 354 8.82 21.10 -14.77
N LEU A 355 7.62 20.73 -14.31
CA LEU A 355 7.31 19.36 -13.92
C LEU A 355 6.83 18.55 -15.13
N PRO A 356 7.16 17.24 -15.23
CA PRO A 356 6.72 16.39 -16.34
C PRO A 356 5.21 16.12 -16.35
N GLY A 357 4.52 16.30 -15.22
CA GLY A 357 3.09 16.03 -15.11
C GLY A 357 2.77 14.54 -15.33
N GLU A 358 1.70 14.24 -16.07
CA GLU A 358 1.26 12.87 -16.30
C GLU A 358 2.16 12.08 -17.27
N SER A 359 3.15 12.68 -17.91
CA SER A 359 4.08 12.00 -18.82
C SER A 359 5.39 11.55 -18.17
N PHE A 360 5.49 11.58 -16.86
CA PHE A 360 6.72 11.23 -16.14
C PHE A 360 7.17 9.77 -16.30
N TRP A 361 6.29 8.90 -16.77
CA TRP A 361 6.65 7.49 -17.06
C TRP A 361 7.44 7.33 -18.35
N ASP A 362 7.44 8.29 -19.25
CA ASP A 362 8.06 8.18 -20.57
C ASP A 362 9.58 7.98 -20.49
N VAL A 363 10.18 8.34 -19.35
CA VAL A 363 11.61 8.21 -19.08
C VAL A 363 11.97 7.09 -18.07
N LEU A 364 11.00 6.30 -17.62
CA LEU A 364 11.20 5.19 -16.65
C LEU A 364 11.47 3.82 -17.29
#